data_640b5de91fda2fa05165e98393e1d7d5
#
_entry.id   640b5de91fda2fa05165e98393e1d7d5
#
_cell.length_a   1.000
_cell.length_b   1.000
_cell.length_c   1.000
_cell.angle_alpha   90.00
_cell.angle_beta   90.00
_cell.angle_gamma   90.00
#
_symmetry.space_group_name_H-M   'P 1'
#
loop_
_entity.id
_entity.type
_entity.pdbx_description
1 polymer ?
#
loop_
_entity_poly.entity_id
_entity_poly.type
_entity_poly.pdbx_seq_one_letter_code
_entity_poly.pdbx_strand_id
1 'polypeptide(L)'
;MCGAGGVDRYRGHMARTVTLSAAAVLALAGGAGWLVGSSALVAGIGTLVLAVGIGITAYLVMAGSRGAADRPMERWRNRRLLRLAVIGLVVIVGGGAVLGLTPYGELSVPLGFGVLGALLLPASSLLGDRLYLLLGAALMVLAAVGGVYALNSAGELYPRGLVGLGAGVLLWLASAHRAGLLTRGRARS
;
A
#
# COMPACT_ATOMS: atom_id res chain seq x y z
N MET A 1 -40.59 -22.46 -33.42
CA MET A 1 -40.01 -21.29 -32.73
C MET A 1 -39.58 -21.75 -31.34
N CYS A 2 -38.36 -22.23 -31.19
CA CYS A 2 -37.78 -22.70 -29.93
C CYS A 2 -36.52 -21.92 -29.66
N GLY A 3 -36.48 -21.12 -28.64
CA GLY A 3 -35.65 -21.19 -27.46
C GLY A 3 -34.17 -20.88 -27.64
N ALA A 4 -33.79 -19.61 -27.97
CA ALA A 4 -32.41 -19.12 -27.93
C ALA A 4 -32.06 -18.44 -26.57
N GLY A 5 -32.82 -18.72 -25.50
CA GLY A 5 -32.70 -18.01 -24.20
C GLY A 5 -31.77 -18.65 -23.17
N GLY A 6 -31.10 -19.75 -23.47
CA GLY A 6 -30.38 -20.56 -22.46
C GLY A 6 -28.88 -20.32 -22.35
N VAL A 7 -28.21 -19.76 -23.35
CA VAL A 7 -26.75 -19.73 -23.44
C VAL A 7 -26.13 -18.47 -22.80
N ASP A 8 -26.89 -17.39 -22.70
CA ASP A 8 -26.35 -16.11 -22.15
C ASP A 8 -26.25 -16.08 -20.62
N ARG A 9 -26.95 -16.94 -19.90
CA ARG A 9 -26.88 -17.00 -18.43
C ARG A 9 -25.61 -17.66 -17.90
N TYR A 10 -24.93 -18.49 -18.66
CA TYR A 10 -23.69 -19.16 -18.24
C TYR A 10 -22.43 -18.32 -18.44
N ARG A 11 -22.47 -17.32 -19.31
CA ARG A 11 -21.31 -16.40 -19.52
C ARG A 11 -21.13 -15.34 -18.45
N GLY A 12 -22.14 -15.06 -17.64
CA GLY A 12 -22.09 -14.04 -16.58
C GLY A 12 -21.33 -14.44 -15.32
N HIS A 13 -20.99 -15.72 -15.12
CA HIS A 13 -20.40 -16.19 -13.86
C HIS A 13 -18.89 -16.38 -13.88
N MET A 14 -18.20 -16.31 -15.02
CA MET A 14 -16.76 -16.62 -15.10
C MET A 14 -15.81 -15.42 -15.14
N ALA A 15 -16.27 -14.22 -15.00
CA ALA A 15 -15.38 -13.04 -15.00
C ALA A 15 -15.70 -12.05 -13.86
N ARG A 16 -15.88 -12.55 -12.64
CA ARG A 16 -15.54 -11.74 -11.47
C ARG A 16 -14.02 -11.73 -11.35
N THR A 17 -13.36 -11.04 -12.27
CA THR A 17 -12.03 -10.52 -12.00
C THR A 17 -12.17 -9.71 -10.73
N VAL A 18 -11.53 -10.18 -9.66
CA VAL A 18 -11.43 -9.45 -8.39
C VAL A 18 -10.67 -8.17 -8.71
N THR A 19 -11.37 -7.13 -9.10
CA THR A 19 -10.81 -5.78 -9.20
C THR A 19 -10.53 -5.36 -7.77
N LEU A 20 -9.28 -5.55 -7.34
CA LEU A 20 -8.82 -5.03 -6.06
C LEU A 20 -9.08 -3.54 -6.06
N SER A 21 -9.93 -3.08 -5.14
CA SER A 21 -10.19 -1.65 -4.98
C SER A 21 -8.90 -0.94 -4.58
N ALA A 22 -8.76 0.32 -4.96
CA ALA A 22 -7.59 1.11 -4.57
C ALA A 22 -7.41 1.16 -3.04
N ALA A 23 -8.50 1.10 -2.27
CA ALA A 23 -8.46 0.98 -0.81
C ALA A 23 -7.83 -0.35 -0.37
N ALA A 24 -8.17 -1.46 -1.01
CA ALA A 24 -7.58 -2.77 -0.69
C ALA A 24 -6.09 -2.84 -1.03
N VAL A 25 -5.67 -2.22 -2.14
CA VAL A 25 -4.24 -2.12 -2.50
C VAL A 25 -3.46 -1.33 -1.45
N LEU A 26 -3.99 -0.18 -1.01
CA LEU A 26 -3.38 0.62 0.06
C LEU A 26 -3.32 -0.14 1.39
N ALA A 27 -4.37 -0.91 1.72
CA ALA A 27 -4.39 -1.74 2.92
C ALA A 27 -3.32 -2.82 2.89
N LEU A 28 -3.15 -3.51 1.75
CA LEU A 28 -2.11 -4.53 1.57
C LEU A 28 -0.71 -3.94 1.63
N ALA A 29 -0.48 -2.79 0.99
CA ALA A 29 0.78 -2.08 1.07
C ALA A 29 1.09 -1.62 2.51
N GLY A 30 0.09 -1.17 3.26
CA GLY A 30 0.19 -0.86 4.68
C GLY A 30 0.55 -2.07 5.53
N GLY A 31 -0.07 -3.22 5.24
CA GLY A 31 0.26 -4.50 5.86
C GLY A 31 1.70 -4.93 5.61
N ALA A 32 2.19 -4.78 4.39
CA ALA A 32 3.59 -5.07 4.06
C ALA A 32 4.56 -4.18 4.84
N GLY A 33 4.28 -2.86 4.92
CA GLY A 33 5.06 -1.93 5.75
C GLY A 33 5.08 -2.32 7.21
N TRP A 34 3.92 -2.70 7.74
CA TRP A 34 3.78 -3.17 9.12
C TRP A 34 4.55 -4.45 9.38
N LEU A 35 4.54 -5.42 8.45
CA LEU A 35 5.34 -6.66 8.55
C LEU A 35 6.83 -6.35 8.66
N VAL A 36 7.34 -5.46 7.79
CA VAL A 36 8.74 -5.03 7.83
C VAL A 36 9.06 -4.34 9.14
N GLY A 37 8.17 -3.45 9.62
CA GLY A 37 8.35 -2.74 10.88
C GLY A 37 8.33 -3.66 12.10
N SER A 38 7.40 -4.61 12.15
CA SER A 38 7.27 -5.54 13.28
C SER A 38 8.43 -6.52 13.39
N SER A 39 9.07 -6.88 12.27
CA SER A 39 10.24 -7.77 12.26
C SER A 39 11.46 -7.16 12.94
N ALA A 40 11.50 -5.83 13.10
CA ALA A 40 12.56 -5.12 13.82
C ALA A 40 12.34 -5.06 15.34
N LEU A 41 11.19 -5.52 15.85
CA LEU A 41 10.86 -5.52 17.26
C LEU A 41 11.34 -6.82 17.94
N VAL A 42 11.54 -6.72 19.26
CA VAL A 42 11.97 -7.88 20.08
C VAL A 42 10.95 -9.02 19.98
N ALA A 43 11.44 -10.26 19.95
CA ALA A 43 10.63 -11.46 19.96
C ALA A 43 9.61 -11.46 21.11
N GLY A 44 8.33 -11.67 20.81
CA GLY A 44 7.21 -11.58 21.74
C GLY A 44 6.35 -10.34 21.51
N ILE A 45 6.88 -9.13 21.61
CA ILE A 45 6.14 -7.90 21.27
C ILE A 45 5.93 -7.83 19.77
N GLY A 46 6.93 -8.21 18.97
CA GLY A 46 6.84 -8.24 17.52
C GLY A 46 5.71 -9.14 16.99
N THR A 47 5.47 -10.30 17.63
CA THR A 47 4.38 -11.22 17.24
C THR A 47 3.00 -10.65 17.52
N LEU A 48 2.81 -9.96 18.65
CA LEU A 48 1.54 -9.28 18.97
C LEU A 48 1.27 -8.12 18.01
N VAL A 49 2.29 -7.30 17.76
CA VAL A 49 2.22 -6.18 16.81
C VAL A 49 1.89 -6.70 15.40
N LEU A 50 2.50 -7.81 14.99
CA LEU A 50 2.23 -8.47 13.72
C LEU A 50 0.79 -8.97 13.61
N ALA A 51 0.29 -9.66 14.65
CA ALA A 51 -1.07 -10.17 14.68
C ALA A 51 -2.13 -9.05 14.57
N VAL A 52 -1.91 -7.94 15.29
CA VAL A 52 -2.76 -6.74 15.19
C VAL A 52 -2.74 -6.18 13.76
N GLY A 53 -1.55 -6.10 13.15
CA GLY A 53 -1.41 -5.62 11.78
C GLY A 53 -2.13 -6.47 10.75
N ILE A 54 -2.05 -7.79 10.86
CA ILE A 54 -2.81 -8.72 9.99
C ILE A 54 -4.31 -8.49 10.15
N GLY A 55 -4.79 -8.37 11.40
CA GLY A 55 -6.21 -8.12 11.67
C GLY A 55 -6.72 -6.80 11.06
N ILE A 56 -5.98 -5.70 11.23
CA ILE A 56 -6.32 -4.40 10.64
C ILE A 56 -6.30 -4.48 9.11
N THR A 57 -5.27 -5.08 8.53
CA THR A 57 -5.15 -5.22 7.08
C THR A 57 -6.32 -6.03 6.50
N ALA A 58 -6.65 -7.17 7.10
CA ALA A 58 -7.77 -8.00 6.70
C ALA A 58 -9.11 -7.23 6.77
N TYR A 59 -9.34 -6.51 7.88
CA TYR A 59 -10.53 -5.68 8.06
C TYR A 59 -10.64 -4.59 6.97
N LEU A 60 -9.55 -3.85 6.70
CA LEU A 60 -9.55 -2.79 5.69
C LEU A 60 -9.72 -3.33 4.26
N VAL A 61 -9.13 -4.48 3.95
CA VAL A 61 -9.34 -5.16 2.66
C VAL A 61 -10.80 -5.55 2.48
N MET A 62 -11.42 -6.14 3.51
CA MET A 62 -12.85 -6.51 3.47
C MET A 62 -13.75 -5.28 3.37
N ALA A 63 -13.46 -4.21 4.10
CA ALA A 63 -14.22 -2.96 4.05
C ALA A 63 -14.08 -2.29 2.68
N GLY A 64 -12.87 -2.25 2.12
CA GLY A 64 -12.58 -1.68 0.81
C GLY A 64 -13.25 -2.48 -0.33
N SER A 65 -13.33 -3.80 -0.22
CA SER A 65 -14.00 -4.63 -1.24
C SER A 65 -15.53 -4.48 -1.26
N ARG A 66 -16.13 -4.09 -0.12
CA ARG A 66 -17.59 -3.88 0.00
C ARG A 66 -18.04 -2.50 -0.49
N GLY A 67 -17.15 -1.50 -0.46
CA GLY A 67 -17.48 -0.10 -0.77
C GLY A 67 -17.16 0.36 -2.19
N ALA A 68 -16.44 -0.43 -2.94
CA ALA A 68 -15.88 0.01 -4.21
C ALA A 68 -16.72 -0.44 -5.41
N ALA A 69 -17.72 0.37 -5.74
CA ALA A 69 -18.07 0.59 -7.14
C ALA A 69 -17.03 1.54 -7.73
N ASP A 70 -15.77 1.11 -7.80
CA ASP A 70 -14.75 1.88 -8.51
C ASP A 70 -15.22 2.01 -9.97
N ARG A 71 -15.37 3.26 -10.43
CA ARG A 71 -15.72 3.54 -11.81
C ARG A 71 -14.75 2.80 -12.72
N PRO A 72 -15.21 2.16 -13.80
CA PRO A 72 -14.34 1.43 -14.71
C PRO A 72 -13.26 2.40 -15.22
N MET A 73 -12.01 2.12 -14.82
CA MET A 73 -10.88 2.95 -15.17
C MET A 73 -10.57 2.76 -16.65
N GLU A 74 -10.42 3.83 -17.40
CA GLU A 74 -10.09 3.76 -18.82
C GLU A 74 -8.83 2.91 -19.04
N ARG A 75 -8.87 1.99 -20.02
CA ARG A 75 -7.79 1.03 -20.30
C ARG A 75 -6.41 1.66 -20.46
N TRP A 76 -6.36 2.89 -20.98
CA TRP A 76 -5.14 3.67 -21.16
C TRP A 76 -4.52 4.09 -19.80
N ARG A 77 -5.33 4.56 -18.88
CA ARG A 77 -4.92 4.96 -17.53
C ARG A 77 -4.38 3.78 -16.75
N ASN A 78 -5.02 2.62 -16.87
CA ASN A 78 -4.59 1.39 -16.24
C ASN A 78 -3.20 0.93 -16.76
N ARG A 79 -2.92 1.03 -18.06
CA ARG A 79 -1.60 0.69 -18.61
C ARG A 79 -0.48 1.60 -18.11
N ARG A 80 -0.74 2.92 -17.94
CA ARG A 80 0.25 3.83 -17.37
C ARG A 80 0.52 3.54 -15.90
N LEU A 81 -0.51 3.33 -15.10
CA LEU A 81 -0.37 2.94 -13.70
C LEU A 81 0.37 1.61 -13.55
N LEU A 82 0.07 0.62 -14.40
CA LEU A 82 0.78 -0.66 -14.38
C LEU A 82 2.27 -0.48 -14.70
N ARG A 83 2.62 0.33 -15.71
CA ARG A 83 4.04 0.63 -16.01
C ARG A 83 4.74 1.30 -14.84
N LEU A 84 4.11 2.30 -14.21
CA LEU A 84 4.66 2.95 -13.02
C LEU A 84 4.84 1.95 -11.87
N ALA A 85 3.87 1.07 -11.63
CA ALA A 85 3.95 0.04 -10.61
C ALA A 85 5.09 -0.96 -10.89
N VAL A 86 5.25 -1.40 -12.14
CA VAL A 86 6.34 -2.31 -12.54
C VAL A 86 7.70 -1.64 -12.37
N ILE A 87 7.85 -0.39 -12.84
CA ILE A 87 9.10 0.37 -12.67
C ILE A 87 9.42 0.51 -11.18
N GLY A 88 8.44 0.88 -10.36
CA GLY A 88 8.64 0.99 -8.92
C GLY A 88 9.02 -0.32 -8.26
N LEU A 89 8.38 -1.41 -8.64
CA LEU A 89 8.72 -2.73 -8.12
C LEU A 89 10.16 -3.12 -8.48
N VAL A 90 10.57 -2.89 -9.73
CA VAL A 90 11.95 -3.17 -10.17
C VAL A 90 12.96 -2.33 -9.39
N VAL A 91 12.67 -1.03 -9.16
CA VAL A 91 13.56 -0.15 -8.40
C VAL A 91 13.62 -0.56 -6.92
N ILE A 92 12.48 -0.91 -6.31
CA ILE A 92 12.44 -1.36 -4.90
C ILE A 92 13.18 -2.68 -4.73
N VAL A 93 12.92 -3.67 -5.59
CA VAL A 93 13.55 -5.00 -5.49
C VAL A 93 15.03 -4.91 -5.86
N GLY A 94 15.37 -4.26 -6.98
CA GLY A 94 16.74 -4.09 -7.43
C GLY A 94 17.58 -3.25 -6.47
N GLY A 95 17.06 -2.09 -6.04
CA GLY A 95 17.71 -1.22 -5.06
C GLY A 95 17.86 -1.91 -3.70
N GLY A 96 16.82 -2.60 -3.24
CA GLY A 96 16.87 -3.39 -2.00
C GLY A 96 17.90 -4.51 -2.05
N ALA A 97 18.00 -5.23 -3.17
CA ALA A 97 19.00 -6.28 -3.37
C ALA A 97 20.43 -5.70 -3.36
N VAL A 98 20.67 -4.62 -4.09
CA VAL A 98 21.99 -3.95 -4.11
C VAL A 98 22.37 -3.44 -2.72
N LEU A 99 21.46 -2.77 -2.02
CA LEU A 99 21.72 -2.28 -0.66
C LEU A 99 21.91 -3.43 0.33
N GLY A 100 21.22 -4.55 0.15
CA GLY A 100 21.38 -5.74 1.01
C GLY A 100 22.76 -6.41 0.87
N LEU A 101 23.47 -6.18 -0.23
CA LEU A 101 24.85 -6.65 -0.45
C LEU A 101 25.91 -5.65 0.09
N THR A 102 25.49 -4.49 0.56
CA THR A 102 26.37 -3.45 1.10
C THR A 102 26.19 -3.33 2.61
N PRO A 103 27.14 -2.73 3.34
CA PRO A 103 26.97 -2.41 4.76
C PRO A 103 25.80 -1.45 5.05
N TYR A 104 25.23 -0.84 4.01
CA TYR A 104 24.09 0.09 4.07
C TYR A 104 22.73 -0.60 3.91
N GLY A 105 22.62 -1.89 4.15
CA GLY A 105 21.37 -2.66 4.06
C GLY A 105 20.19 -2.06 4.84
N GLU A 106 20.46 -1.23 5.84
CA GLU A 106 19.45 -0.52 6.65
C GLU A 106 18.68 0.54 5.86
N LEU A 107 19.28 1.10 4.81
CA LEU A 107 18.65 2.08 3.92
C LEU A 107 17.63 1.45 2.96
N SER A 108 17.58 0.13 2.86
CA SER A 108 16.66 -0.56 1.93
C SER A 108 15.19 -0.24 2.21
N VAL A 109 14.78 -0.15 3.48
CA VAL A 109 13.40 0.14 3.88
C VAL A 109 13.05 1.61 3.63
N PRO A 110 13.82 2.62 4.09
CA PRO A 110 13.59 4.00 3.72
C PRO A 110 13.56 4.22 2.20
N LEU A 111 14.49 3.63 1.46
CA LEU A 111 14.51 3.72 0.00
C LEU A 111 13.23 3.17 -0.62
N GLY A 112 12.77 1.99 -0.18
CA GLY A 112 11.54 1.38 -0.69
C GLY A 112 10.32 2.29 -0.51
N PHE A 113 10.15 2.88 0.68
CA PHE A 113 9.03 3.81 0.94
C PHE A 113 9.23 5.17 0.28
N GLY A 114 10.45 5.63 0.08
CA GLY A 114 10.77 6.82 -0.71
C GLY A 114 10.36 6.66 -2.17
N VAL A 115 10.71 5.52 -2.78
CA VAL A 115 10.29 5.18 -4.15
C VAL A 115 8.78 5.06 -4.25
N LEU A 116 8.13 4.40 -3.28
CA LEU A 116 6.67 4.29 -3.23
C LEU A 116 6.01 5.67 -3.15
N GLY A 117 6.54 6.55 -2.28
CA GLY A 117 6.09 7.94 -2.18
C GLY A 117 6.25 8.70 -3.48
N ALA A 118 7.42 8.60 -4.13
CA ALA A 118 7.69 9.24 -5.41
C ALA A 118 6.75 8.77 -6.54
N LEU A 119 6.37 7.48 -6.53
CA LEU A 119 5.41 6.92 -7.51
C LEU A 119 3.97 7.40 -7.29
N LEU A 120 3.61 7.70 -6.04
CA LEU A 120 2.27 8.23 -5.73
C LEU A 120 2.08 9.66 -6.25
N LEU A 121 3.15 10.45 -6.44
CA LEU A 121 3.06 11.80 -6.99
C LEU A 121 2.49 11.80 -8.43
N PRO A 122 3.07 11.09 -9.42
CA PRO A 122 2.47 11.01 -10.74
C PRO A 122 1.14 10.24 -10.74
N ALA A 123 0.95 9.27 -9.84
CA ALA A 123 -0.32 8.57 -9.70
C ALA A 123 -1.45 9.52 -9.25
N SER A 124 -1.16 10.53 -8.41
CA SER A 124 -2.14 11.53 -7.97
C SER A 124 -2.72 12.33 -9.12
N SER A 125 -1.90 12.71 -10.09
CA SER A 125 -2.34 13.45 -11.29
C SER A 125 -3.18 12.56 -12.22
N LEU A 126 -2.85 11.27 -12.34
CA LEU A 126 -3.59 10.31 -13.14
C LEU A 126 -4.95 9.96 -12.53
N LEU A 127 -5.03 9.91 -11.20
CA LEU A 127 -6.25 9.57 -10.46
C LEU A 127 -7.11 10.79 -10.14
N GLY A 128 -6.54 12.01 -10.26
CA GLY A 128 -7.22 13.26 -9.93
C GLY A 128 -7.54 13.42 -8.44
N ASP A 129 -6.79 12.73 -7.56
CA ASP A 129 -7.08 12.69 -6.13
C ASP A 129 -5.88 13.20 -5.32
N ARG A 130 -6.10 14.31 -4.62
CA ARG A 130 -5.10 14.98 -3.78
C ARG A 130 -4.61 14.11 -2.60
N LEU A 131 -5.40 13.11 -2.20
CA LEU A 131 -5.02 12.19 -1.14
C LEU A 131 -3.70 11.47 -1.47
N TYR A 132 -3.52 11.02 -2.73
CA TYR A 132 -2.28 10.35 -3.14
C TYR A 132 -1.08 11.28 -3.16
N LEU A 133 -1.28 12.57 -3.45
CA LEU A 133 -0.22 13.56 -3.39
C LEU A 133 0.25 13.77 -1.95
N LEU A 134 -0.69 13.95 -1.02
CA LEU A 134 -0.37 14.11 0.40
C LEU A 134 0.29 12.85 0.97
N LEU A 135 -0.24 11.67 0.62
CA LEU A 135 0.32 10.39 1.05
C LEU A 135 1.73 10.19 0.51
N GLY A 136 1.95 10.49 -0.79
CA GLY A 136 3.27 10.40 -1.41
C GLY A 136 4.28 11.33 -0.75
N ALA A 137 3.91 12.58 -0.50
CA ALA A 137 4.75 13.54 0.20
C ALA A 137 5.08 13.09 1.64
N ALA A 138 4.08 12.60 2.39
CA ALA A 138 4.27 12.10 3.75
C ALA A 138 5.23 10.89 3.79
N LEU A 139 5.09 9.95 2.84
CA LEU A 139 5.99 8.80 2.72
C LEU A 139 7.42 9.23 2.36
N MET A 140 7.59 10.21 1.48
CA MET A 140 8.91 10.73 1.13
C MET A 140 9.59 11.41 2.33
N VAL A 141 8.85 12.22 3.09
CA VAL A 141 9.38 12.84 4.33
C VAL A 141 9.76 11.77 5.34
N LEU A 142 8.91 10.77 5.56
CA LEU A 142 9.19 9.65 6.47
C LEU A 142 10.42 8.86 6.02
N ALA A 143 10.57 8.61 4.72
CA ALA A 143 11.72 7.94 4.14
C ALA A 143 13.01 8.77 4.30
N ALA A 144 12.95 10.08 4.09
CA ALA A 144 14.08 10.97 4.26
C ALA A 144 14.54 11.01 5.74
N VAL A 145 13.60 11.20 6.66
CA VAL A 145 13.89 11.19 8.11
C VAL A 145 14.48 9.84 8.53
N GLY A 146 13.87 8.73 8.10
CA GLY A 146 14.35 7.39 8.39
C GLY A 146 15.73 7.11 7.78
N GLY A 147 15.98 7.62 6.56
CA GLY A 147 17.29 7.51 5.90
C GLY A 147 18.39 8.27 6.66
N VAL A 148 18.11 9.51 7.06
CA VAL A 148 19.06 10.30 7.88
C VAL A 148 19.32 9.61 9.21
N TYR A 149 18.29 9.10 9.86
CA TYR A 149 18.43 8.38 11.13
C TYR A 149 19.23 7.09 10.96
N ALA A 150 19.01 6.33 9.88
CA ALA A 150 19.76 5.11 9.57
C ALA A 150 21.26 5.39 9.34
N LEU A 151 21.61 6.53 8.73
CA LEU A 151 23.00 6.92 8.51
C LEU A 151 23.71 7.32 9.81
N ASN A 152 22.98 7.85 10.81
CA ASN A 152 23.54 8.28 12.09
C ASN A 152 23.58 7.16 13.15
N SER A 153 22.76 6.12 13.01
CA SER A 153 22.61 5.02 13.98
C SER A 153 23.09 3.68 13.41
N ALA A 154 24.24 3.68 12.71
CA ALA A 154 24.78 2.51 12.03
C ALA A 154 24.79 1.26 12.93
N GLY A 155 23.99 0.25 12.56
CA GLY A 155 23.90 -1.04 13.25
C GLY A 155 22.67 -1.26 14.13
N GLU A 156 21.80 -0.28 14.35
CA GLU A 156 20.58 -0.45 15.13
C GLU A 156 19.37 -0.76 14.27
N LEU A 157 18.57 -1.76 14.68
CA LEU A 157 17.35 -2.20 13.96
C LEU A 157 16.19 -1.18 14.03
N TYR A 158 16.28 -0.18 14.89
CA TYR A 158 15.23 0.82 15.14
C TYR A 158 14.79 1.64 13.91
N PRO A 159 15.69 2.11 13.00
CA PRO A 159 15.28 2.91 11.85
C PRO A 159 14.32 2.18 10.92
N ARG A 160 14.56 0.87 10.69
CA ARG A 160 13.68 0.02 9.84
C ARG A 160 12.31 -0.14 10.45
N GLY A 161 12.25 -0.37 11.76
CA GLY A 161 11.02 -0.52 12.51
C GLY A 161 10.16 0.73 12.43
N LEU A 162 10.74 1.89 12.70
CA LEU A 162 10.04 3.17 12.74
C LEU A 162 9.46 3.54 11.37
N VAL A 163 10.26 3.43 10.31
CA VAL A 163 9.82 3.75 8.94
C VAL A 163 8.75 2.76 8.47
N GLY A 164 8.93 1.46 8.72
CA GLY A 164 7.96 0.44 8.33
C GLY A 164 6.61 0.61 9.02
N LEU A 165 6.61 0.79 10.36
CA LEU A 165 5.39 1.01 11.13
C LEU A 165 4.72 2.34 10.76
N GLY A 166 5.49 3.42 10.64
CA GLY A 166 4.97 4.73 10.26
C GLY A 166 4.32 4.72 8.87
N ALA A 167 4.97 4.11 7.89
CA ALA A 167 4.43 3.95 6.54
C ALA A 167 3.19 3.06 6.54
N GLY A 168 3.19 1.97 7.31
CA GLY A 168 2.03 1.09 7.48
C GLY A 168 0.81 1.84 7.99
N VAL A 169 0.96 2.64 9.04
CA VAL A 169 -0.12 3.46 9.61
C VAL A 169 -0.63 4.49 8.59
N LEU A 170 0.26 5.22 7.90
CA LEU A 170 -0.14 6.21 6.89
C LEU A 170 -0.96 5.57 5.76
N LEU A 171 -0.54 4.40 5.26
CA LEU A 171 -1.25 3.68 4.21
C LEU A 171 -2.60 3.14 4.69
N TRP A 172 -2.71 2.68 5.93
CA TRP A 172 -3.98 2.25 6.51
C TRP A 172 -4.94 3.41 6.72
N LEU A 173 -4.46 4.57 7.18
CA LEU A 173 -5.29 5.78 7.31
C LEU A 173 -5.84 6.21 5.94
N ALA A 174 -5.01 6.19 4.90
CA ALA A 174 -5.44 6.48 3.54
C ALA A 174 -6.47 5.46 3.03
N SER A 175 -6.27 4.17 3.32
CA SER A 175 -7.22 3.10 3.01
C SER A 175 -8.56 3.29 3.74
N ALA A 176 -8.54 3.56 5.04
CA ALA A 176 -9.73 3.80 5.85
C ALA A 176 -10.52 5.03 5.39
N HIS A 177 -9.82 6.11 5.02
CA HIS A 177 -10.43 7.31 4.44
C HIS A 177 -11.15 6.97 3.12
N ARG A 178 -10.51 6.22 2.22
CA ARG A 178 -11.12 5.79 0.95
C ARG A 178 -12.27 4.82 1.12
N ALA A 179 -12.22 3.95 2.11
CA ALA A 179 -13.34 3.06 2.47
C ALA A 179 -14.52 3.82 3.09
N GLY A 180 -14.40 5.14 3.31
CA GLY A 180 -15.45 5.97 3.90
C GLY A 180 -15.67 5.71 5.39
N LEU A 181 -14.74 5.01 6.05
CA LEU A 181 -14.87 4.68 7.47
C LEU A 181 -14.75 5.92 8.35
N LEU A 182 -13.90 6.88 7.95
CA LEU A 182 -13.67 8.12 8.71
C LEU A 182 -14.81 9.16 8.55
N THR A 183 -15.57 9.09 7.45
CA THR A 183 -16.67 10.03 7.19
C THR A 183 -17.99 9.58 7.80
N ARG A 184 -18.18 8.28 8.02
CA ARG A 184 -19.42 7.74 8.64
C ARG A 184 -19.58 8.12 10.10
N GLY A 185 -18.50 8.39 10.83
CA GLY A 185 -18.57 8.85 12.22
C GLY A 185 -19.13 10.26 12.39
N ARG A 186 -18.94 11.14 11.40
CA ARG A 186 -19.39 12.54 11.46
C ARG A 186 -20.88 12.74 11.17
N ALA A 187 -21.54 11.78 10.55
CA ALA A 187 -22.97 11.85 10.24
C ALA A 187 -23.86 11.34 11.39
N ARG A 188 -23.29 10.89 12.49
CA ARG A 188 -24.02 10.36 13.68
C ARG A 188 -23.92 11.23 14.92
N SER A 189 -23.18 12.33 14.88
CA SER A 189 -23.10 13.35 15.92
C SER A 189 -23.88 14.60 15.52
#